data_b0102cb6b8d85074bcba3e09dcefa4db
#
_entry.id   b0102cb6b8d85074bcba3e09dcefa4db
#
_cell.length_a   1.000
_cell.length_b   1.000
_cell.length_c   1.000
_cell.angle_alpha   90.00
_cell.angle_beta   90.00
_cell.angle_gamma   90.00
#
_symmetry.space_group_name_H-M   'P 1'
#
loop_
_entity.id
_entity.type
_entity.pdbx_description
1 polymer ?
#
loop_
_entity_poly.entity_id
_entity_poly.type
_entity_poly.pdbx_seq_one_letter_code
_entity_poly.pdbx_strand_id
1 'polypeptide(L)'
;MIISDELLRRKKMVILLFAVVLSFFTSMSKMLVPGPIYNNLQAELLFTPAVIAAVGSIYMYTYAASQLLIGIYSDRYGGVRILLIGGSLFTLGTLFFPFCSDPWLMGICRAVTGFGAGTVFLGEAKLINDLFSVKFGFVLGIALLIGYFGPVTGTVPLVGLISAIGWRKAYFIPGAICALAMSGILLMMRGTIKKTVPGQTFTPLFRMLKNRPMWLLCISAALIFGIYYVLLTQVGQKCIEDFYRLDKYLASLCVTLLSVIVALNNVVVNFLLKLAHGSRTLIFRCGTVLVLLGSLTGLSAFHFHLSVWVLIAAFLLLAFPAGFFSFYSIIAKELNPPEDTGLAVAVLNFSAFIFIALFGNISGVILGFWKAAAVNGIFPGEAYSALFVFLSVSALLSVILGLLVPETGKN
;
A
#
# COMPACT_ATOMS: atom_id res chain seq x y z
N MET A 1 35.42 4.63 -24.71
CA MET A 1 34.42 5.45 -25.42
C MET A 1 33.72 6.31 -24.38
N ILE A 2 34.05 7.60 -24.33
CA ILE A 2 33.44 8.55 -23.36
C ILE A 2 32.02 8.83 -23.84
N ILE A 3 31.05 8.39 -23.09
CA ILE A 3 29.62 8.68 -23.37
C ILE A 3 29.40 10.17 -23.10
N SER A 4 28.88 10.93 -24.07
CA SER A 4 28.59 12.36 -23.86
C SER A 4 27.52 12.54 -22.76
N ASP A 5 27.60 13.62 -21.99
CA ASP A 5 26.65 13.93 -20.92
C ASP A 5 25.20 14.00 -21.41
N GLU A 6 25.01 14.48 -22.63
CA GLU A 6 23.68 14.53 -23.29
C GLU A 6 23.13 13.15 -23.55
N LEU A 7 23.93 12.21 -24.07
CA LEU A 7 23.52 10.82 -24.31
C LEU A 7 23.21 10.11 -22.99
N LEU A 8 23.99 10.39 -21.93
CA LEU A 8 23.77 9.86 -20.60
C LEU A 8 22.44 10.36 -20.02
N ARG A 9 22.13 11.65 -20.20
CA ARG A 9 20.86 12.24 -19.78
C ARG A 9 19.68 11.65 -20.53
N ARG A 10 19.78 11.48 -21.87
CA ARG A 10 18.74 10.83 -22.69
C ARG A 10 18.47 9.40 -22.22
N LYS A 11 19.52 8.59 -21.96
CA LYS A 11 19.36 7.23 -21.41
C LYS A 11 18.64 7.23 -20.07
N LYS A 12 19.01 8.12 -19.14
CA LYS A 12 18.33 8.23 -17.83
C LYS A 12 16.87 8.65 -17.98
N MET A 13 16.52 9.50 -18.95
CA MET A 13 15.13 9.84 -19.25
C MET A 13 14.32 8.63 -19.71
N VAL A 14 14.86 7.80 -20.59
CA VAL A 14 14.22 6.56 -21.05
C VAL A 14 14.06 5.57 -19.87
N ILE A 15 15.09 5.43 -19.03
CA ILE A 15 15.01 4.61 -17.81
C ILE A 15 13.88 5.13 -16.88
N LEU A 16 13.74 6.44 -16.73
CA LEU A 16 12.67 7.03 -15.93
C LEU A 16 11.29 6.70 -16.48
N LEU A 17 11.08 6.75 -17.80
CA LEU A 17 9.80 6.37 -18.40
C LEU A 17 9.44 4.92 -18.08
N PHE A 18 10.37 3.99 -18.21
CA PHE A 18 10.14 2.59 -17.83
C PHE A 18 9.96 2.41 -16.31
N ALA A 19 10.66 3.21 -15.49
CA ALA A 19 10.49 3.20 -14.03
C ALA A 19 9.08 3.63 -13.62
N VAL A 20 8.49 4.64 -14.26
CA VAL A 20 7.10 5.08 -14.05
C VAL A 20 6.12 3.95 -14.40
N VAL A 21 6.37 3.19 -15.48
CA VAL A 21 5.56 2.01 -15.82
C VAL A 21 5.66 0.96 -14.71
N LEU A 22 6.87 0.65 -14.23
CA LEU A 22 7.04 -0.28 -13.11
C LEU A 22 6.33 0.23 -11.84
N SER A 23 6.44 1.51 -11.52
CA SER A 23 5.77 2.12 -10.34
C SER A 23 4.25 2.04 -10.42
N PHE A 24 3.66 2.21 -11.60
CA PHE A 24 2.24 1.94 -11.82
C PHE A 24 1.88 0.50 -11.43
N PHE A 25 2.63 -0.49 -11.93
CA PHE A 25 2.36 -1.90 -11.62
C PHE A 25 2.72 -2.29 -10.17
N THR A 26 3.70 -1.64 -9.53
CA THR A 26 3.96 -1.86 -8.10
C THR A 26 2.78 -1.39 -7.25
N SER A 27 2.15 -0.28 -7.63
CA SER A 27 0.96 0.24 -6.96
C SER A 27 -0.27 -0.64 -7.22
N MET A 28 -0.46 -1.11 -8.46
CA MET A 28 -1.50 -2.08 -8.83
C MET A 28 -1.32 -3.39 -8.05
N SER A 29 -0.09 -3.87 -7.89
CA SER A 29 0.22 -5.16 -7.25
C SER A 29 -0.22 -5.25 -5.80
N LYS A 30 -0.41 -4.12 -5.12
CA LYS A 30 -0.99 -4.07 -3.77
C LYS A 30 -2.45 -4.56 -3.74
N MET A 31 -3.17 -4.42 -4.86
CA MET A 31 -4.58 -4.82 -5.01
C MET A 31 -4.77 -6.23 -5.55
N LEU A 32 -3.74 -6.82 -6.16
CA LEU A 32 -3.87 -8.08 -6.90
C LEU A 32 -4.27 -9.26 -6.01
N VAL A 33 -3.74 -9.36 -4.78
CA VAL A 33 -3.92 -10.53 -3.92
C VAL A 33 -4.22 -10.09 -2.49
N PRO A 34 -5.27 -10.66 -1.87
CA PRO A 34 -6.14 -11.71 -2.40
C PRO A 34 -7.41 -11.20 -3.08
N GLY A 35 -7.85 -9.95 -2.83
CA GLY A 35 -9.19 -9.43 -3.15
C GLY A 35 -9.80 -9.98 -4.45
N PRO A 36 -9.30 -9.60 -5.65
CA PRO A 36 -9.92 -9.99 -6.92
C PRO A 36 -9.96 -11.49 -7.20
N ILE A 37 -9.07 -12.27 -6.59
CA ILE A 37 -8.96 -13.73 -6.80
C ILE A 37 -9.26 -14.56 -5.56
N TYR A 38 -9.82 -13.96 -4.51
CA TYR A 38 -10.09 -14.65 -3.25
C TYR A 38 -10.88 -15.95 -3.49
N ASN A 39 -12.00 -15.87 -4.22
CA ASN A 39 -12.85 -17.00 -4.53
C ASN A 39 -12.14 -18.04 -5.41
N ASN A 40 -11.27 -17.62 -6.34
CA ASN A 40 -10.48 -18.54 -7.17
C ASN A 40 -9.48 -19.33 -6.31
N LEU A 41 -8.76 -18.66 -5.39
CA LEU A 41 -7.83 -19.34 -4.48
C LEU A 41 -8.55 -20.33 -3.56
N GLN A 42 -9.77 -19.99 -3.12
CA GLN A 42 -10.57 -20.84 -2.25
C GLN A 42 -11.15 -22.04 -3.01
N ALA A 43 -11.71 -21.82 -4.21
CA ALA A 43 -12.41 -22.87 -4.97
C ALA A 43 -11.46 -23.77 -5.79
N GLU A 44 -10.45 -23.19 -6.46
CA GLU A 44 -9.55 -23.95 -7.35
C GLU A 44 -8.38 -24.57 -6.58
N LEU A 45 -7.80 -23.84 -5.60
CA LEU A 45 -6.61 -24.27 -4.87
C LEU A 45 -6.92 -24.77 -3.46
N LEU A 46 -8.19 -24.72 -3.03
CA LEU A 46 -8.68 -25.15 -1.72
C LEU A 46 -7.95 -24.48 -0.54
N PHE A 47 -7.47 -23.26 -0.75
CA PHE A 47 -6.77 -22.50 0.29
C PHE A 47 -7.74 -22.09 1.41
N THR A 48 -7.26 -22.20 2.64
CA THR A 48 -7.98 -21.67 3.80
C THR A 48 -7.90 -20.13 3.85
N PRO A 49 -8.86 -19.46 4.50
CA PRO A 49 -8.79 -18.00 4.68
C PRO A 49 -7.46 -17.50 5.25
N ALA A 50 -6.88 -18.24 6.21
CA ALA A 50 -5.59 -17.89 6.80
C ALA A 50 -4.44 -18.00 5.79
N VAL A 51 -4.43 -19.02 4.93
CA VAL A 51 -3.43 -19.18 3.87
C VAL A 51 -3.58 -18.06 2.83
N ILE A 52 -4.80 -17.76 2.40
CA ILE A 52 -5.10 -16.69 1.45
C ILE A 52 -4.60 -15.34 2.00
N ALA A 53 -4.91 -15.05 3.25
CA ALA A 53 -4.48 -13.83 3.94
C ALA A 53 -2.95 -13.76 4.09
N ALA A 54 -2.29 -14.87 4.40
CA ALA A 54 -0.83 -14.95 4.50
C ALA A 54 -0.16 -14.66 3.15
N VAL A 55 -0.62 -15.28 2.06
CA VAL A 55 -0.11 -15.02 0.69
C VAL A 55 -0.32 -13.56 0.28
N GLY A 56 -1.43 -12.94 0.67
CA GLY A 56 -1.66 -11.51 0.43
C GLY A 56 -0.73 -10.62 1.25
N SER A 57 -0.62 -10.90 2.55
CA SER A 57 0.06 -10.06 3.53
C SER A 57 1.58 -10.07 3.40
N ILE A 58 2.19 -11.17 2.93
CA ILE A 58 3.66 -11.30 2.82
C ILE A 58 4.25 -10.22 1.91
N TYR A 59 3.53 -9.78 0.88
CA TYR A 59 3.91 -8.65 0.04
C TYR A 59 4.13 -7.38 0.88
N MET A 60 3.21 -7.10 1.81
CA MET A 60 3.26 -5.87 2.62
C MET A 60 4.41 -5.91 3.64
N TYR A 61 4.70 -7.08 4.23
CA TYR A 61 5.86 -7.26 5.11
C TYR A 61 7.18 -7.00 4.38
N THR A 62 7.35 -7.59 3.21
CA THR A 62 8.59 -7.44 2.44
C THR A 62 8.72 -6.06 1.80
N TYR A 63 7.59 -5.44 1.42
CA TYR A 63 7.55 -4.03 1.00
C TYR A 63 8.01 -3.11 2.13
N ALA A 64 7.49 -3.29 3.36
CA ALA A 64 7.91 -2.52 4.53
C ALA A 64 9.41 -2.68 4.79
N ALA A 65 9.91 -3.92 4.82
CA ALA A 65 11.31 -4.21 5.04
C ALA A 65 12.21 -3.54 3.99
N SER A 66 11.81 -3.58 2.72
CA SER A 66 12.57 -2.93 1.64
C SER A 66 12.63 -1.41 1.79
N GLN A 67 11.53 -0.76 2.21
CA GLN A 67 11.50 0.69 2.43
C GLN A 67 12.53 1.12 3.48
N LEU A 68 12.61 0.39 4.59
CA LEU A 68 13.57 0.70 5.65
C LEU A 68 15.01 0.41 5.21
N LEU A 69 15.27 -0.79 4.68
CA LEU A 69 16.61 -1.21 4.28
C LEU A 69 17.16 -0.36 3.14
N ILE A 70 16.39 -0.20 2.07
CA ILE A 70 16.84 0.56 0.90
C ILE A 70 16.87 2.06 1.20
N GLY A 71 15.98 2.58 2.06
CA GLY A 71 16.03 3.96 2.54
C GLY A 71 17.41 4.31 3.12
N ILE A 72 17.97 3.44 3.96
CA ILE A 72 19.30 3.61 4.57
C ILE A 72 20.43 3.52 3.52
N TYR A 73 20.32 2.59 2.56
CA TYR A 73 21.37 2.33 1.58
C TYR A 73 21.23 3.11 0.26
N SER A 74 20.10 3.79 0.07
CA SER A 74 19.75 4.42 -1.21
C SER A 74 20.79 5.46 -1.69
N ASP A 75 21.39 6.20 -0.76
CA ASP A 75 22.41 7.21 -1.08
C ASP A 75 23.71 6.61 -1.59
N ARG A 76 24.02 5.39 -1.14
CA ARG A 76 25.23 4.66 -1.53
C ARG A 76 25.18 4.13 -2.97
N TYR A 77 24.02 3.62 -3.40
CA TYR A 77 23.94 2.84 -4.65
C TYR A 77 23.44 3.63 -5.86
N GLY A 78 22.76 4.76 -5.67
CA GLY A 78 22.19 5.58 -6.72
C GLY A 78 20.92 4.96 -7.36
N GLY A 79 20.06 5.83 -7.95
CA GLY A 79 18.72 5.47 -8.40
C GLY A 79 18.67 4.33 -9.43
N VAL A 80 19.53 4.35 -10.44
CA VAL A 80 19.53 3.33 -11.52
C VAL A 80 19.84 1.94 -10.99
N ARG A 81 20.84 1.78 -10.08
CA ARG A 81 21.19 0.47 -9.51
C ARG A 81 20.05 -0.07 -8.64
N ILE A 82 19.42 0.79 -7.85
CA ILE A 82 18.27 0.44 -7.03
C ILE A 82 17.10 -0.03 -7.90
N LEU A 83 16.80 0.69 -9.00
CA LEU A 83 15.78 0.29 -9.98
C LEU A 83 16.11 -1.06 -10.63
N LEU A 84 17.36 -1.32 -10.98
CA LEU A 84 17.77 -2.61 -11.56
C LEU A 84 17.49 -3.77 -10.62
N ILE A 85 17.90 -3.67 -9.36
CA ILE A 85 17.69 -4.74 -8.38
C ILE A 85 16.20 -4.90 -8.08
N GLY A 86 15.53 -3.81 -7.70
CA GLY A 86 14.12 -3.83 -7.31
C GLY A 86 13.20 -4.16 -8.47
N GLY A 87 13.43 -3.57 -9.64
CA GLY A 87 12.64 -3.82 -10.84
C GLY A 87 12.77 -5.27 -11.32
N SER A 88 13.97 -5.86 -11.25
CA SER A 88 14.17 -7.28 -11.59
C SER A 88 13.41 -8.20 -10.63
N LEU A 89 13.54 -7.98 -9.32
CA LEU A 89 12.84 -8.76 -8.30
C LEU A 89 11.31 -8.62 -8.45
N PHE A 90 10.82 -7.38 -8.60
CA PHE A 90 9.41 -7.11 -8.81
C PHE A 90 8.87 -7.84 -10.05
N THR A 91 9.57 -7.73 -11.17
CA THR A 91 9.20 -8.35 -12.45
C THR A 91 9.17 -9.87 -12.35
N LEU A 92 10.22 -10.49 -11.79
CA LEU A 92 10.29 -11.93 -11.64
C LEU A 92 9.14 -12.44 -10.75
N GLY A 93 8.94 -11.86 -9.58
CA GLY A 93 7.87 -12.30 -8.69
C GLY A 93 6.47 -12.13 -9.30
N THR A 94 6.21 -11.03 -10.02
CA THR A 94 4.93 -10.79 -10.69
C THR A 94 4.71 -11.74 -11.86
N LEU A 95 5.74 -12.01 -12.66
CA LEU A 95 5.67 -12.86 -13.84
C LEU A 95 5.43 -14.34 -13.49
N PHE A 96 6.08 -14.83 -12.44
CA PHE A 96 5.98 -16.24 -12.04
C PHE A 96 4.78 -16.55 -11.16
N PHE A 97 4.20 -15.57 -10.47
CA PHE A 97 3.06 -15.77 -9.57
C PHE A 97 1.88 -16.55 -10.18
N PRO A 98 1.39 -16.27 -11.42
CA PRO A 98 0.23 -16.97 -11.98
C PRO A 98 0.49 -18.43 -12.33
N PHE A 99 1.73 -18.89 -12.38
CA PHE A 99 2.09 -20.28 -12.64
C PHE A 99 2.16 -21.12 -11.35
N CYS A 100 2.09 -20.49 -10.19
CA CYS A 100 2.12 -21.17 -8.91
C CYS A 100 0.73 -21.70 -8.53
N SER A 101 0.69 -22.89 -7.90
CA SER A 101 -0.50 -23.46 -7.27
C SER A 101 -0.25 -23.85 -5.82
N ASP A 102 1.00 -23.89 -5.40
CA ASP A 102 1.42 -24.16 -4.03
C ASP A 102 1.49 -22.85 -3.23
N PRO A 103 0.96 -22.80 -1.98
CA PRO A 103 0.90 -21.58 -1.19
C PRO A 103 2.29 -21.03 -0.82
N TRP A 104 3.30 -21.88 -0.65
CA TRP A 104 4.67 -21.46 -0.34
C TRP A 104 5.32 -20.76 -1.55
N LEU A 105 5.15 -21.36 -2.75
CA LEU A 105 5.68 -20.74 -3.98
C LEU A 105 4.96 -19.42 -4.27
N MET A 106 3.64 -19.36 -4.10
CA MET A 106 2.89 -18.10 -4.21
C MET A 106 3.37 -17.07 -3.19
N GLY A 107 3.62 -17.50 -1.95
CA GLY A 107 4.18 -16.66 -0.89
C GLY A 107 5.57 -16.12 -1.24
N ILE A 108 6.46 -16.97 -1.77
CA ILE A 108 7.81 -16.56 -2.23
C ILE A 108 7.68 -15.53 -3.36
N CYS A 109 6.84 -15.79 -4.37
CA CYS A 109 6.61 -14.83 -5.45
C CYS A 109 6.10 -13.48 -4.90
N ARG A 110 5.17 -13.49 -3.95
CA ARG A 110 4.65 -12.28 -3.30
C ARG A 110 5.71 -11.57 -2.46
N ALA A 111 6.57 -12.32 -1.75
CA ALA A 111 7.67 -11.76 -0.97
C ALA A 111 8.68 -11.04 -1.88
N VAL A 112 9.10 -11.69 -2.96
CA VAL A 112 10.02 -11.12 -3.95
C VAL A 112 9.41 -9.89 -4.64
N THR A 113 8.13 -9.98 -5.03
CA THR A 113 7.39 -8.86 -5.61
C THR A 113 7.30 -7.68 -4.65
N GLY A 114 6.97 -7.91 -3.37
CA GLY A 114 6.84 -6.85 -2.38
C GLY A 114 8.16 -6.14 -2.10
N PHE A 115 9.24 -6.90 -1.92
CA PHE A 115 10.57 -6.33 -1.73
C PHE A 115 11.02 -5.48 -2.93
N GLY A 116 10.82 -6.01 -4.14
CA GLY A 116 11.11 -5.31 -5.38
C GLY A 116 10.30 -4.02 -5.54
N ALA A 117 9.00 -4.06 -5.22
CA ALA A 117 8.09 -2.92 -5.35
C ALA A 117 8.52 -1.71 -4.50
N GLY A 118 8.87 -1.94 -3.22
CA GLY A 118 9.34 -0.86 -2.35
C GLY A 118 10.67 -0.25 -2.83
N THR A 119 11.51 -1.06 -3.43
CA THR A 119 12.80 -0.64 -4.01
C THR A 119 12.63 0.20 -5.28
N VAL A 120 11.66 -0.14 -6.15
CA VAL A 120 11.38 0.60 -7.40
C VAL A 120 11.04 2.05 -7.12
N PHE A 121 10.14 2.32 -6.17
CA PHE A 121 9.74 3.69 -5.83
C PHE A 121 10.92 4.55 -5.37
N LEU A 122 11.79 4.01 -4.52
CA LEU A 122 12.96 4.75 -4.04
C LEU A 122 13.97 5.03 -5.17
N GLY A 123 14.17 4.07 -6.07
CA GLY A 123 15.03 4.23 -7.24
C GLY A 123 14.50 5.28 -8.21
N GLU A 124 13.18 5.29 -8.45
CA GLU A 124 12.51 6.29 -9.27
C GLU A 124 12.65 7.70 -8.69
N ALA A 125 12.34 7.88 -7.40
CA ALA A 125 12.47 9.19 -6.74
C ALA A 125 13.89 9.75 -6.82
N LYS A 126 14.92 8.88 -6.64
CA LYS A 126 16.32 9.30 -6.80
C LYS A 126 16.67 9.67 -8.24
N LEU A 127 16.16 8.93 -9.22
CA LEU A 127 16.41 9.23 -10.63
C LEU A 127 15.73 10.54 -11.04
N ILE A 128 14.52 10.83 -10.54
CA ILE A 128 13.85 12.11 -10.72
C ILE A 128 14.69 13.25 -10.13
N ASN A 129 15.21 13.08 -8.92
CA ASN A 129 16.06 14.08 -8.28
C ASN A 129 17.36 14.33 -9.08
N ASP A 130 17.97 13.26 -9.62
CA ASP A 130 19.18 13.37 -10.45
C ASP A 130 18.94 14.14 -11.78
N LEU A 131 17.73 14.02 -12.36
CA LEU A 131 17.39 14.61 -13.66
C LEU A 131 16.71 15.98 -13.54
N PHE A 132 15.94 16.20 -12.46
CA PHE A 132 15.04 17.34 -12.30
C PHE A 132 15.12 17.96 -10.90
N SER A 133 16.31 18.20 -10.36
CA SER A 133 16.50 18.72 -8.99
C SER A 133 15.64 19.95 -8.68
N VAL A 134 15.59 20.93 -9.60
CA VAL A 134 14.82 22.19 -9.45
C VAL A 134 13.30 21.94 -9.55
N LYS A 135 12.85 20.96 -10.34
CA LYS A 135 11.44 20.62 -10.55
C LYS A 135 11.06 19.28 -9.90
N PHE A 136 11.85 18.81 -8.94
CA PHE A 136 11.70 17.51 -8.31
C PHE A 136 10.27 17.24 -7.85
N GLY A 137 9.69 18.14 -7.05
CA GLY A 137 8.35 17.96 -6.50
C GLY A 137 7.26 17.87 -7.57
N PHE A 138 7.37 18.65 -8.65
CA PHE A 138 6.40 18.59 -9.75
C PHE A 138 6.48 17.28 -10.53
N VAL A 139 7.69 16.83 -10.91
CA VAL A 139 7.89 15.60 -11.67
C VAL A 139 7.54 14.37 -10.83
N LEU A 140 7.93 14.37 -9.55
CA LEU A 140 7.54 13.30 -8.61
C LEU A 140 6.01 13.27 -8.42
N GLY A 141 5.36 14.42 -8.35
CA GLY A 141 3.90 14.53 -8.27
C GLY A 141 3.21 13.89 -9.47
N ILE A 142 3.72 14.08 -10.70
CA ILE A 142 3.18 13.42 -11.90
C ILE A 142 3.40 11.89 -11.83
N ALA A 143 4.59 11.44 -11.43
CA ALA A 143 4.89 10.03 -11.31
C ALA A 143 3.97 9.34 -10.27
N LEU A 144 3.76 9.98 -9.11
CA LEU A 144 2.81 9.52 -8.09
C LEU A 144 1.37 9.49 -8.60
N LEU A 145 0.94 10.52 -9.35
CA LEU A 145 -0.40 10.56 -9.95
C LEU A 145 -0.63 9.34 -10.87
N ILE A 146 0.34 9.03 -11.74
CA ILE A 146 0.29 7.83 -12.58
C ILE A 146 0.23 6.57 -11.70
N GLY A 147 1.04 6.50 -10.65
CA GLY A 147 1.03 5.42 -9.69
C GLY A 147 -0.34 5.19 -9.03
N TYR A 148 -1.08 6.26 -8.70
CA TYR A 148 -2.42 6.15 -8.09
C TYR A 148 -3.48 5.54 -9.00
N PHE A 149 -3.29 5.54 -10.32
CA PHE A 149 -4.17 4.78 -11.23
C PHE A 149 -3.94 3.26 -11.14
N GLY A 150 -2.79 2.81 -10.64
CA GLY A 150 -2.50 1.39 -10.44
C GLY A 150 -3.54 0.66 -9.58
N PRO A 151 -3.81 1.10 -8.33
CA PRO A 151 -4.87 0.53 -7.50
C PRO A 151 -6.24 0.51 -8.17
N VAL A 152 -6.63 1.58 -8.88
CA VAL A 152 -7.91 1.66 -9.60
C VAL A 152 -7.99 0.59 -10.68
N THR A 153 -6.93 0.38 -11.46
CA THR A 153 -6.89 -0.67 -12.49
C THR A 153 -6.83 -2.08 -11.91
N GLY A 154 -6.29 -2.23 -10.69
CA GLY A 154 -6.26 -3.48 -9.93
C GLY A 154 -7.60 -3.92 -9.33
N THR A 155 -8.67 -3.15 -9.51
CA THR A 155 -10.02 -3.44 -9.03
C THR A 155 -10.97 -3.81 -10.18
N VAL A 156 -11.95 -2.97 -10.53
CA VAL A 156 -12.96 -3.28 -11.56
C VAL A 156 -12.37 -3.71 -12.91
N PRO A 157 -11.37 -3.01 -13.50
CA PRO A 157 -10.82 -3.44 -14.77
C PRO A 157 -10.17 -4.83 -14.70
N LEU A 158 -9.47 -5.13 -13.60
CA LEU A 158 -8.86 -6.44 -13.40
C LEU A 158 -9.90 -7.53 -13.22
N VAL A 159 -10.96 -7.30 -12.43
CA VAL A 159 -12.06 -8.25 -12.25
C VAL A 159 -12.73 -8.55 -13.60
N GLY A 160 -12.92 -7.54 -14.45
CA GLY A 160 -13.41 -7.72 -15.82
C GLY A 160 -12.49 -8.60 -16.66
N LEU A 161 -11.20 -8.36 -16.60
CA LEU A 161 -10.19 -9.16 -17.31
C LEU A 161 -10.16 -10.61 -16.79
N ILE A 162 -10.22 -10.82 -15.47
CA ILE A 162 -10.30 -12.15 -14.85
C ILE A 162 -11.52 -12.91 -15.35
N SER A 163 -12.67 -12.25 -15.44
CA SER A 163 -13.93 -12.87 -15.89
C SER A 163 -13.85 -13.25 -17.39
N ALA A 164 -13.13 -12.47 -18.21
CA ALA A 164 -13.01 -12.72 -19.64
C ALA A 164 -12.02 -13.81 -20.03
N ILE A 165 -10.84 -13.88 -19.37
CA ILE A 165 -9.73 -14.75 -19.79
C ILE A 165 -9.19 -15.66 -18.67
N GLY A 166 -9.77 -15.61 -17.48
CA GLY A 166 -9.32 -16.34 -16.29
C GLY A 166 -8.20 -15.62 -15.54
N TRP A 167 -8.08 -15.87 -14.24
CA TRP A 167 -7.18 -15.12 -13.36
C TRP A 167 -5.69 -15.33 -13.70
N ARG A 168 -5.28 -16.54 -14.08
CA ARG A 168 -3.87 -16.82 -14.40
C ARG A 168 -3.38 -16.00 -15.60
N LYS A 169 -4.16 -15.94 -16.69
CA LYS A 169 -3.84 -15.14 -17.87
C LYS A 169 -3.90 -13.65 -17.55
N ALA A 170 -4.92 -13.21 -16.78
CA ALA A 170 -5.07 -11.82 -16.37
C ALA A 170 -3.87 -11.33 -15.55
N TYR A 171 -3.28 -12.18 -14.70
CA TYR A 171 -2.10 -11.85 -13.87
C TYR A 171 -0.77 -11.97 -14.63
N PHE A 172 -0.73 -12.77 -15.70
CA PHE A 172 0.44 -12.86 -16.56
C PHE A 172 0.69 -11.55 -17.33
N ILE A 173 -0.37 -10.86 -17.77
CA ILE A 173 -0.25 -9.62 -18.57
C ILE A 173 0.56 -8.53 -17.86
N PRO A 174 0.28 -8.13 -16.61
CA PRO A 174 1.12 -7.20 -15.87
C PRO A 174 2.57 -7.63 -15.76
N GLY A 175 2.82 -8.92 -15.49
CA GLY A 175 4.16 -9.49 -15.44
C GLY A 175 4.93 -9.35 -16.75
N ALA A 176 4.27 -9.64 -17.89
CA ALA A 176 4.85 -9.51 -19.21
C ALA A 176 5.19 -8.04 -19.56
N ILE A 177 4.29 -7.10 -19.23
CA ILE A 177 4.56 -5.67 -19.43
C ILE A 177 5.73 -5.20 -18.58
N CYS A 178 5.81 -5.63 -17.32
CA CYS A 178 6.95 -5.34 -16.44
C CYS A 178 8.26 -5.93 -16.99
N ALA A 179 8.22 -7.13 -17.57
CA ALA A 179 9.39 -7.74 -18.21
C ALA A 179 9.88 -6.93 -19.41
N LEU A 180 8.97 -6.42 -20.25
CA LEU A 180 9.32 -5.52 -21.35
C LEU A 180 9.93 -4.21 -20.84
N ALA A 181 9.32 -3.57 -19.82
CA ALA A 181 9.85 -2.35 -19.22
C ALA A 181 11.24 -2.58 -18.62
N MET A 182 11.43 -3.71 -17.89
CA MET A 182 12.71 -4.05 -17.29
C MET A 182 13.79 -4.33 -18.35
N SER A 183 13.43 -4.98 -19.46
CA SER A 183 14.33 -5.18 -20.60
C SER A 183 14.78 -3.83 -21.20
N GLY A 184 13.87 -2.86 -21.31
CA GLY A 184 14.19 -1.49 -21.73
C GLY A 184 15.20 -0.81 -20.79
N ILE A 185 15.03 -0.95 -19.45
CA ILE A 185 15.97 -0.44 -18.46
C ILE A 185 17.35 -1.10 -18.61
N LEU A 186 17.39 -2.43 -18.77
CA LEU A 186 18.63 -3.19 -18.94
C LEU A 186 19.40 -2.77 -20.20
N LEU A 187 18.73 -2.52 -21.30
CA LEU A 187 19.34 -2.04 -22.54
C LEU A 187 19.97 -0.64 -22.39
N MET A 188 19.34 0.23 -21.57
CA MET A 188 19.78 1.62 -21.38
C MET A 188 20.78 1.81 -20.24
N MET A 189 21.00 0.80 -19.38
CA MET A 189 21.77 0.97 -18.13
C MET A 189 23.27 1.22 -18.32
N ARG A 190 23.88 0.85 -19.47
CA ARG A 190 25.31 0.99 -19.69
C ARG A 190 25.76 2.45 -19.59
N GLY A 191 26.68 2.71 -18.66
CA GLY A 191 27.24 4.04 -18.39
C GLY A 191 26.39 4.93 -17.47
N THR A 192 25.16 4.50 -17.07
CA THR A 192 24.28 5.30 -16.21
C THR A 192 24.46 5.00 -14.72
N ILE A 193 25.12 3.91 -14.36
CA ILE A 193 25.35 3.48 -12.98
C ILE A 193 26.42 4.32 -12.35
N LYS A 194 26.09 5.05 -11.29
CA LYS A 194 27.06 5.82 -10.49
C LYS A 194 27.96 4.91 -9.64
N LYS A 195 29.19 5.38 -9.35
CA LYS A 195 30.07 4.72 -8.36
C LYS A 195 29.43 4.77 -6.98
N THR A 196 29.65 3.72 -6.18
CA THR A 196 29.21 3.64 -4.79
C THR A 196 29.93 4.69 -3.93
N VAL A 197 29.18 5.39 -3.07
CA VAL A 197 29.73 6.34 -2.10
C VAL A 197 29.60 5.72 -0.70
N PRO A 198 30.51 5.99 0.28
CA PRO A 198 30.31 5.54 1.66
C PRO A 198 28.97 5.98 2.21
N GLY A 199 28.22 5.04 2.82
CA GLY A 199 26.85 5.28 3.27
C GLY A 199 26.77 5.84 4.71
N GLN A 200 25.58 6.23 5.11
CA GLN A 200 25.25 6.70 6.45
C GLN A 200 25.26 5.53 7.49
N THR A 201 25.42 5.88 8.76
CA THR A 201 25.40 4.96 9.91
C THR A 201 23.96 4.74 10.41
N PHE A 202 23.73 3.67 11.18
CA PHE A 202 22.44 3.37 11.81
C PHE A 202 22.09 4.24 13.03
N THR A 203 22.99 5.16 13.43
CA THR A 203 22.82 6.00 14.63
C THR A 203 21.52 6.79 14.68
N PRO A 204 21.02 7.40 13.57
CA PRO A 204 19.74 8.12 13.57
C PRO A 204 18.54 7.22 13.88
N LEU A 205 18.55 5.95 13.44
CA LEU A 205 17.48 4.99 13.71
C LEU A 205 17.34 4.72 15.22
N PHE A 206 18.46 4.51 15.93
CA PHE A 206 18.42 4.29 17.38
C PHE A 206 17.94 5.52 18.16
N ARG A 207 18.22 6.74 17.70
CA ARG A 207 17.69 7.99 18.28
C ARG A 207 16.17 8.03 18.12
N MET A 208 15.67 7.69 16.94
CA MET A 208 14.24 7.70 16.64
C MET A 208 13.46 6.63 17.42
N LEU A 209 14.06 5.47 17.68
CA LEU A 209 13.45 4.42 18.54
C LEU A 209 13.14 4.92 19.96
N LYS A 210 13.84 5.94 20.45
CA LYS A 210 13.62 6.57 21.75
C LYS A 210 12.60 7.72 21.74
N ASN A 211 12.17 8.17 20.55
CA ASN A 211 11.23 9.28 20.41
C ASN A 211 9.79 8.80 20.62
N ARG A 212 9.27 8.93 21.86
CA ARG A 212 7.91 8.52 22.23
C ARG A 212 6.81 9.19 21.38
N PRO A 213 6.78 10.52 21.16
CA PRO A 213 5.81 11.17 20.26
C PRO A 213 5.76 10.57 18.87
N MET A 214 6.91 10.22 18.30
CA MET A 214 6.99 9.60 16.98
C MET A 214 6.30 8.23 16.95
N TRP A 215 6.49 7.40 17.98
CA TRP A 215 5.83 6.10 18.05
C TRP A 215 4.33 6.20 18.29
N LEU A 216 3.85 7.17 19.06
CA LEU A 216 2.41 7.44 19.23
C LEU A 216 1.78 7.76 17.88
N LEU A 217 2.41 8.61 17.08
CA LEU A 217 1.97 8.91 15.71
C LEU A 217 2.03 7.67 14.82
N CYS A 218 3.16 6.97 14.80
CA CYS A 218 3.38 5.81 13.93
C CYS A 218 2.35 4.71 14.19
N ILE A 219 2.12 4.32 15.45
CA ILE A 219 1.19 3.25 15.78
C ILE A 219 -0.25 3.68 15.50
N SER A 220 -0.64 4.91 15.90
CA SER A 220 -1.99 5.41 15.64
C SER A 220 -2.30 5.51 14.15
N ALA A 221 -1.38 6.06 13.33
CA ALA A 221 -1.53 6.11 11.88
C ALA A 221 -1.51 4.70 11.25
N ALA A 222 -0.65 3.80 11.73
CA ALA A 222 -0.58 2.43 11.23
C ALA A 222 -1.87 1.64 11.47
N LEU A 223 -2.57 1.87 12.59
CA LEU A 223 -3.90 1.32 12.84
C LEU A 223 -4.92 1.81 11.81
N ILE A 224 -4.93 3.11 11.47
CA ILE A 224 -5.79 3.67 10.42
C ILE A 224 -5.54 2.95 9.08
N PHE A 225 -4.25 2.80 8.70
CA PHE A 225 -3.89 2.13 7.45
C PHE A 225 -4.21 0.64 7.47
N GLY A 226 -3.98 -0.06 8.58
CA GLY A 226 -4.33 -1.47 8.73
C GLY A 226 -5.83 -1.70 8.52
N ILE A 227 -6.69 -0.89 9.14
CA ILE A 227 -8.16 -0.95 9.00
C ILE A 227 -8.57 -0.68 7.54
N TYR A 228 -8.07 0.39 6.94
CA TYR A 228 -8.41 0.76 5.57
C TYR A 228 -7.96 -0.30 4.56
N TYR A 229 -6.68 -0.70 4.61
CA TYR A 229 -6.12 -1.61 3.61
C TYR A 229 -6.63 -3.04 3.72
N VAL A 230 -7.00 -3.53 4.90
CA VAL A 230 -7.61 -4.87 5.02
C VAL A 230 -8.94 -4.94 4.28
N LEU A 231 -9.73 -3.87 4.32
CA LEU A 231 -10.96 -3.78 3.54
C LEU A 231 -10.67 -3.58 2.05
N LEU A 232 -9.70 -2.73 1.71
CA LEU A 232 -9.37 -2.46 0.31
C LEU A 232 -8.81 -3.69 -0.41
N THR A 233 -7.92 -4.46 0.23
CA THR A 233 -7.10 -5.48 -0.46
C THR A 233 -7.43 -6.91 -0.10
N GLN A 234 -8.05 -7.16 1.05
CA GLN A 234 -8.23 -8.51 1.60
C GLN A 234 -9.69 -8.97 1.56
N VAL A 235 -10.54 -8.30 2.30
CA VAL A 235 -11.88 -8.83 2.61
C VAL A 235 -13.03 -7.93 2.18
N GLY A 236 -12.81 -6.66 1.78
CA GLY A 236 -13.90 -5.73 1.50
C GLY A 236 -14.78 -6.17 0.32
N GLN A 237 -14.19 -6.63 -0.77
CA GLN A 237 -14.94 -7.18 -1.89
C GLN A 237 -15.68 -8.45 -1.46
N LYS A 238 -15.00 -9.35 -0.77
CA LYS A 238 -15.56 -10.63 -0.31
C LYS A 238 -16.75 -10.44 0.62
N CYS A 239 -16.70 -9.51 1.58
CA CYS A 239 -17.81 -9.29 2.51
C CYS A 239 -19.06 -8.73 1.80
N ILE A 240 -18.88 -7.94 0.74
CA ILE A 240 -20.00 -7.44 -0.07
C ILE A 240 -20.62 -8.57 -0.90
N GLU A 241 -19.80 -9.40 -1.53
CA GLU A 241 -20.25 -10.58 -2.29
C GLU A 241 -21.00 -11.57 -1.39
N ASP A 242 -20.45 -11.89 -0.24
CA ASP A 242 -20.97 -12.93 0.65
C ASP A 242 -22.27 -12.49 1.36
N PHE A 243 -22.27 -11.31 1.96
CA PHE A 243 -23.38 -10.87 2.82
C PHE A 243 -24.52 -10.22 2.02
N TYR A 244 -24.16 -9.30 1.09
CA TYR A 244 -25.17 -8.59 0.30
C TYR A 244 -25.51 -9.26 -1.03
N ARG A 245 -24.81 -10.35 -1.38
CA ARG A 245 -25.04 -11.12 -2.62
C ARG A 245 -24.92 -10.28 -3.89
N LEU A 246 -24.14 -9.21 -3.84
CA LEU A 246 -23.84 -8.42 -5.02
C LEU A 246 -22.87 -9.16 -5.94
N ASP A 247 -23.01 -8.93 -7.24
CA ASP A 247 -22.08 -9.48 -8.21
C ASP A 247 -20.66 -8.89 -8.06
N LYS A 248 -19.67 -9.58 -8.63
CA LYS A 248 -18.25 -9.22 -8.50
C LYS A 248 -17.95 -7.80 -8.97
N TYR A 249 -18.64 -7.30 -10.01
CA TYR A 249 -18.40 -5.97 -10.55
C TYR A 249 -18.87 -4.89 -9.59
N LEU A 250 -20.09 -5.03 -9.08
CA LEU A 250 -20.65 -4.08 -8.11
C LEU A 250 -19.84 -4.10 -6.80
N ALA A 251 -19.48 -5.27 -6.31
CA ALA A 251 -18.64 -5.41 -5.11
C ALA A 251 -17.26 -4.74 -5.32
N SER A 252 -16.63 -4.98 -6.47
CA SER A 252 -15.36 -4.34 -6.82
C SER A 252 -15.49 -2.83 -7.01
N LEU A 253 -16.62 -2.33 -7.53
CA LEU A 253 -16.89 -0.90 -7.66
C LEU A 253 -16.96 -0.23 -6.28
N CYS A 254 -17.62 -0.84 -5.31
CA CYS A 254 -17.67 -0.34 -3.93
C CYS A 254 -16.27 -0.21 -3.31
N VAL A 255 -15.40 -1.22 -3.56
CA VAL A 255 -14.01 -1.17 -3.10
C VAL A 255 -13.19 -0.13 -3.87
N THR A 256 -13.46 0.06 -5.16
CA THR A 256 -12.80 1.10 -5.97
C THR A 256 -13.05 2.50 -5.42
N LEU A 257 -14.26 2.78 -4.91
CA LEU A 257 -14.59 4.06 -4.29
C LEU A 257 -13.64 4.41 -3.12
N LEU A 258 -13.20 3.41 -2.35
CA LEU A 258 -12.20 3.60 -1.29
C LEU A 258 -10.89 4.21 -1.86
N SER A 259 -10.40 3.67 -2.96
CA SER A 259 -9.17 4.16 -3.61
C SER A 259 -9.34 5.58 -4.18
N VAL A 260 -10.47 5.87 -4.79
CA VAL A 260 -10.79 7.19 -5.37
C VAL A 260 -10.84 8.25 -4.27
N ILE A 261 -11.50 7.96 -3.15
CA ILE A 261 -11.59 8.89 -2.01
C ILE A 261 -10.21 9.19 -1.44
N VAL A 262 -9.39 8.18 -1.25
CA VAL A 262 -8.00 8.37 -0.76
C VAL A 262 -7.19 9.25 -1.71
N ALA A 263 -7.33 9.06 -3.02
CA ALA A 263 -6.65 9.91 -4.00
C ALA A 263 -7.11 11.38 -3.91
N LEU A 264 -8.42 11.62 -3.80
CA LEU A 264 -8.98 12.98 -3.67
C LEU A 264 -8.58 13.66 -2.36
N ASN A 265 -8.47 12.90 -1.28
CA ASN A 265 -8.20 13.45 0.05
C ASN A 265 -6.77 14.04 0.20
N ASN A 266 -5.83 13.67 -0.66
CA ASN A 266 -4.53 14.34 -0.71
C ASN A 266 -4.64 15.85 -1.07
N VAL A 267 -5.71 16.23 -1.76
CA VAL A 267 -6.03 17.64 -2.07
C VAL A 267 -6.86 18.26 -0.94
N VAL A 268 -7.88 17.53 -0.48
CA VAL A 268 -8.82 17.98 0.56
C VAL A 268 -8.12 18.31 1.87
N VAL A 269 -7.08 17.57 2.26
CA VAL A 269 -6.35 17.80 3.51
C VAL A 269 -5.75 19.19 3.61
N ASN A 270 -5.31 19.80 2.49
CA ASN A 270 -4.78 21.15 2.48
C ASN A 270 -5.86 22.21 2.76
N PHE A 271 -7.11 21.95 2.35
CA PHE A 271 -8.26 22.79 2.67
C PHE A 271 -8.64 22.66 4.14
N LEU A 272 -8.69 21.42 4.66
CA LEU A 272 -8.97 21.16 6.07
C LEU A 272 -7.95 21.81 7.00
N LEU A 273 -6.68 21.88 6.59
CA LEU A 273 -5.62 22.53 7.38
C LEU A 273 -5.89 24.04 7.55
N LYS A 274 -6.44 24.70 6.52
CA LYS A 274 -6.85 26.12 6.63
C LYS A 274 -8.01 26.27 7.60
N LEU A 275 -9.01 25.38 7.56
CA LEU A 275 -10.15 25.40 8.49
C LEU A 275 -9.73 25.12 9.93
N ALA A 276 -8.73 24.27 10.14
CA ALA A 276 -8.18 23.94 11.45
C ALA A 276 -7.19 24.99 12.00
N HIS A 277 -7.13 26.19 11.40
CA HIS A 277 -6.20 27.27 11.79
C HIS A 277 -4.73 26.78 11.95
N GLY A 278 -4.31 25.87 11.05
CA GLY A 278 -2.96 25.31 11.05
C GLY A 278 -2.72 24.16 12.04
N SER A 279 -3.68 23.81 12.92
CA SER A 279 -3.52 22.72 13.88
C SER A 279 -3.53 21.37 13.15
N ARG A 280 -2.39 20.69 13.17
CA ARG A 280 -2.20 19.39 12.50
C ARG A 280 -2.72 18.24 13.32
N THR A 281 -2.52 18.28 14.63
CA THR A 281 -3.03 17.24 15.52
C THR A 281 -4.54 17.24 15.63
N LEU A 282 -5.22 18.39 15.48
CA LEU A 282 -6.69 18.41 15.42
C LEU A 282 -7.20 17.57 14.23
N ILE A 283 -6.65 17.79 13.02
CA ILE A 283 -7.05 17.00 11.84
C ILE A 283 -6.74 15.52 12.03
N PHE A 284 -5.57 15.20 12.61
CA PHE A 284 -5.19 13.83 12.90
C PHE A 284 -6.18 13.17 13.88
N ARG A 285 -6.49 13.83 15.00
CA ARG A 285 -7.47 13.34 15.99
C ARG A 285 -8.86 13.16 15.42
N CYS A 286 -9.36 14.14 14.65
CA CYS A 286 -10.63 13.99 13.91
C CYS A 286 -10.59 12.77 12.97
N GLY A 287 -9.48 12.53 12.29
CA GLY A 287 -9.28 11.37 11.45
C GLY A 287 -9.40 10.05 12.22
N THR A 288 -8.77 9.92 13.40
CA THR A 288 -8.90 8.72 14.24
C THR A 288 -10.34 8.48 14.69
N VAL A 289 -11.07 9.54 15.06
CA VAL A 289 -12.50 9.45 15.44
C VAL A 289 -13.35 9.00 14.25
N LEU A 290 -13.11 9.52 13.04
CA LEU A 290 -13.82 9.08 11.83
C LEU A 290 -13.61 7.59 11.55
N VAL A 291 -12.38 7.07 11.77
CA VAL A 291 -12.11 5.63 11.63
C VAL A 291 -12.88 4.81 12.65
N LEU A 292 -12.99 5.28 13.90
CA LEU A 292 -13.79 4.61 14.91
C LEU A 292 -15.28 4.60 14.53
N LEU A 293 -15.82 5.75 14.13
CA LEU A 293 -17.21 5.85 13.67
C LEU A 293 -17.48 4.93 12.48
N GLY A 294 -16.59 4.91 11.48
CA GLY A 294 -16.69 4.02 10.32
C GLY A 294 -16.64 2.54 10.70
N SER A 295 -15.76 2.16 11.63
CA SER A 295 -15.68 0.77 12.11
C SER A 295 -16.96 0.35 12.86
N LEU A 296 -17.50 1.20 13.72
CA LEU A 296 -18.74 0.95 14.43
C LEU A 296 -19.96 0.92 13.49
N THR A 297 -20.00 1.80 12.47
CA THR A 297 -21.03 1.78 11.44
C THR A 297 -21.00 0.48 10.63
N GLY A 298 -19.79 0.01 10.27
CA GLY A 298 -19.63 -1.28 9.58
C GLY A 298 -20.03 -2.47 10.47
N LEU A 299 -19.70 -2.45 11.76
CA LEU A 299 -20.16 -3.44 12.72
C LEU A 299 -21.71 -3.47 12.78
N SER A 300 -22.34 -2.30 12.89
CA SER A 300 -23.80 -2.18 12.91
C SER A 300 -24.44 -2.73 11.62
N ALA A 301 -23.80 -2.52 10.46
CA ALA A 301 -24.30 -3.00 9.18
C ALA A 301 -24.43 -4.51 9.15
N PHE A 302 -23.45 -5.26 9.67
CA PHE A 302 -23.50 -6.71 9.73
C PHE A 302 -24.35 -7.24 10.90
N HIS A 303 -24.24 -6.63 12.08
CA HIS A 303 -24.95 -7.10 13.26
C HIS A 303 -26.47 -6.93 13.17
N PHE A 304 -26.93 -5.82 12.62
CA PHE A 304 -28.36 -5.51 12.46
C PHE A 304 -28.90 -5.76 11.05
N HIS A 305 -28.14 -6.42 10.18
CA HIS A 305 -28.50 -6.71 8.79
C HIS A 305 -28.98 -5.48 8.01
N LEU A 306 -28.27 -4.35 8.17
CA LEU A 306 -28.63 -3.08 7.53
C LEU A 306 -28.29 -3.12 6.02
N SER A 307 -28.81 -2.14 5.27
CA SER A 307 -28.58 -2.06 3.83
C SER A 307 -27.09 -1.87 3.47
N VAL A 308 -26.73 -2.26 2.24
CA VAL A 308 -25.38 -2.09 1.71
C VAL A 308 -24.89 -0.64 1.73
N TRP A 309 -25.82 0.33 1.66
CA TRP A 309 -25.50 1.75 1.72
C TRP A 309 -24.89 2.17 3.06
N VAL A 310 -25.28 1.52 4.16
CA VAL A 310 -24.68 1.73 5.48
C VAL A 310 -23.23 1.22 5.50
N LEU A 311 -22.97 0.07 4.88
CA LEU A 311 -21.60 -0.43 4.74
C LEU A 311 -20.76 0.48 3.84
N ILE A 312 -21.33 0.99 2.75
CA ILE A 312 -20.64 1.96 1.87
C ILE A 312 -20.33 3.23 2.65
N ALA A 313 -21.25 3.76 3.44
CA ALA A 313 -21.00 4.90 4.31
C ALA A 313 -19.88 4.62 5.32
N ALA A 314 -19.85 3.43 5.93
CA ALA A 314 -18.73 2.98 6.77
C ALA A 314 -17.41 3.00 6.02
N PHE A 315 -17.36 2.46 4.81
CA PHE A 315 -16.17 2.44 3.95
C PHE A 315 -15.68 3.85 3.62
N LEU A 316 -16.60 4.80 3.33
CA LEU A 316 -16.25 6.19 3.08
C LEU A 316 -15.61 6.84 4.30
N LEU A 317 -16.17 6.63 5.50
CA LEU A 317 -15.62 7.14 6.76
C LEU A 317 -14.22 6.57 7.04
N LEU A 318 -13.97 5.30 6.73
CA LEU A 318 -12.68 4.65 6.91
C LEU A 318 -11.62 5.09 5.89
N ALA A 319 -12.03 5.30 4.64
CA ALA A 319 -11.13 5.73 3.57
C ALA A 319 -10.69 7.19 3.71
N PHE A 320 -11.54 8.04 4.27
CA PHE A 320 -11.30 9.48 4.32
C PHE A 320 -9.98 9.82 5.05
N PRO A 321 -9.71 9.37 6.29
CA PRO A 321 -8.45 9.67 6.98
C PRO A 321 -7.24 8.93 6.39
N ALA A 322 -7.43 7.78 5.76
CA ALA A 322 -6.35 7.05 5.11
C ALA A 322 -5.71 7.83 3.95
N GLY A 323 -6.46 8.76 3.32
CA GLY A 323 -5.94 9.68 2.31
C GLY A 323 -4.98 10.75 2.84
N PHE A 324 -4.80 10.88 4.15
CA PHE A 324 -3.97 11.91 4.76
C PHE A 324 -2.51 11.48 4.99
N PHE A 325 -2.01 10.46 4.31
CA PHE A 325 -0.66 9.95 4.54
C PHE A 325 0.43 11.01 4.37
N SER A 326 0.35 11.83 3.33
CA SER A 326 1.30 12.93 3.10
C SER A 326 1.30 13.92 4.25
N PHE A 327 0.14 14.16 4.85
CA PHE A 327 -0.04 15.02 6.00
C PHE A 327 0.55 14.41 7.29
N TYR A 328 0.36 13.10 7.54
CA TYR A 328 1.00 12.40 8.67
C TYR A 328 2.52 12.43 8.55
N SER A 329 3.05 12.41 7.33
CA SER A 329 4.48 12.57 7.07
C SER A 329 5.01 13.95 7.48
N ILE A 330 4.18 15.01 7.39
CA ILE A 330 4.54 16.34 7.88
C ILE A 330 4.65 16.36 9.40
N ILE A 331 3.67 15.76 10.10
CA ILE A 331 3.73 15.63 11.57
C ILE A 331 4.99 14.85 11.99
N ALA A 332 5.29 13.73 11.31
CA ALA A 332 6.48 12.94 11.57
C ALA A 332 7.79 13.74 11.43
N LYS A 333 7.87 14.62 10.42
CA LYS A 333 9.01 15.53 10.23
C LYS A 333 9.15 16.52 11.39
N GLU A 334 8.05 17.09 11.85
CA GLU A 334 8.04 18.11 12.90
C GLU A 334 8.33 17.56 14.30
N LEU A 335 8.07 16.29 14.51
CA LEU A 335 8.40 15.58 15.74
C LEU A 335 9.88 15.16 15.82
N ASN A 336 10.67 15.36 14.77
CA ASN A 336 12.06 14.91 14.69
C ASN A 336 13.00 16.02 14.19
N PRO A 337 14.31 15.96 14.50
CA PRO A 337 15.30 16.89 13.97
C PRO A 337 15.30 16.93 12.43
N PRO A 338 15.58 18.10 11.81
CA PRO A 338 15.57 18.26 10.36
C PRO A 338 16.45 17.27 9.59
N GLU A 339 17.60 16.88 10.17
CA GLU A 339 18.51 15.87 9.62
C GLU A 339 17.91 14.47 9.56
N ASP A 340 16.93 14.15 10.42
CA ASP A 340 16.29 12.82 10.53
C ASP A 340 14.97 12.74 9.74
N THR A 341 14.58 13.81 9.02
CA THR A 341 13.31 13.92 8.28
C THR A 341 13.03 12.72 7.35
N GLY A 342 14.01 12.30 6.56
CA GLY A 342 13.85 11.19 5.62
C GLY A 342 13.60 9.86 6.34
N LEU A 343 14.33 9.64 7.44
CA LEU A 343 14.17 8.45 8.26
C LEU A 343 12.82 8.45 9.01
N ALA A 344 12.34 9.60 9.49
CA ALA A 344 11.04 9.72 10.14
C ALA A 344 9.90 9.27 9.21
N VAL A 345 9.92 9.73 7.96
CA VAL A 345 8.94 9.30 6.94
C VAL A 345 9.09 7.81 6.62
N ALA A 346 10.31 7.29 6.55
CA ALA A 346 10.55 5.86 6.30
C ALA A 346 10.02 4.98 7.45
N VAL A 347 10.22 5.37 8.72
CA VAL A 347 9.70 4.65 9.89
C VAL A 347 8.18 4.71 9.96
N LEU A 348 7.56 5.86 9.66
CA LEU A 348 6.10 5.99 9.54
C LEU A 348 5.55 5.03 8.47
N ASN A 349 6.17 5.02 7.30
CA ASN A 349 5.79 4.17 6.18
C ASN A 349 5.97 2.67 6.52
N PHE A 350 7.11 2.31 7.10
CA PHE A 350 7.39 0.96 7.59
C PHE A 350 6.30 0.49 8.56
N SER A 351 5.97 1.31 9.57
CA SER A 351 4.93 1.01 10.56
C SER A 351 3.57 0.79 9.90
N ALA A 352 3.18 1.65 8.95
CA ALA A 352 1.93 1.51 8.21
C ALA A 352 1.86 0.15 7.48
N PHE A 353 2.87 -0.22 6.71
CA PHE A 353 2.85 -1.47 5.93
C PHE A 353 2.95 -2.73 6.80
N ILE A 354 3.65 -2.69 7.95
CA ILE A 354 3.64 -3.79 8.92
C ILE A 354 2.23 -4.01 9.47
N PHE A 355 1.51 -2.94 9.84
CA PHE A 355 0.14 -3.07 10.34
C PHE A 355 -0.85 -3.51 9.26
N ILE A 356 -0.68 -3.05 8.02
CA ILE A 356 -1.46 -3.57 6.87
C ILE A 356 -1.30 -5.09 6.76
N ALA A 357 -0.07 -5.60 6.86
CA ALA A 357 0.21 -7.03 6.79
C ALA A 357 -0.37 -7.79 8.01
N LEU A 358 -0.19 -7.25 9.22
CA LEU A 358 -0.75 -7.83 10.46
C LEU A 358 -2.28 -7.93 10.38
N PHE A 359 -2.95 -6.85 9.97
CA PHE A 359 -4.41 -6.82 9.84
C PHE A 359 -4.91 -7.80 8.79
N GLY A 360 -4.17 -7.95 7.68
CA GLY A 360 -4.43 -8.97 6.68
C GLY A 360 -4.41 -10.37 7.28
N ASN A 361 -3.34 -10.73 8.00
CA ASN A 361 -3.23 -12.04 8.64
C ASN A 361 -4.29 -12.26 9.71
N ILE A 362 -4.54 -11.27 10.58
CA ILE A 362 -5.56 -11.37 11.64
C ILE A 362 -6.95 -11.56 11.02
N SER A 363 -7.28 -10.85 9.94
CA SER A 363 -8.55 -11.01 9.23
C SER A 363 -8.72 -12.44 8.70
N GLY A 364 -7.66 -13.03 8.15
CA GLY A 364 -7.67 -14.41 7.68
C GLY A 364 -7.86 -15.42 8.80
N VAL A 365 -7.27 -15.17 9.98
CA VAL A 365 -7.47 -16.00 11.18
C VAL A 365 -8.92 -15.89 11.67
N ILE A 366 -9.44 -14.65 11.78
CA ILE A 366 -10.84 -14.42 12.20
C ILE A 366 -11.81 -15.15 11.27
N LEU A 367 -11.70 -14.98 9.95
CA LEU A 367 -12.55 -15.70 8.99
C LEU A 367 -12.32 -17.22 9.05
N GLY A 368 -11.12 -17.66 9.40
CA GLY A 368 -10.77 -19.06 9.57
C GLY A 368 -11.60 -19.77 10.65
N PHE A 369 -11.97 -19.09 11.74
CA PHE A 369 -12.85 -19.65 12.77
C PHE A 369 -14.26 -19.99 12.25
N TRP A 370 -14.70 -19.30 11.20
CA TRP A 370 -16.02 -19.51 10.57
C TRP A 370 -15.98 -20.44 9.35
N LYS A 371 -14.82 -21.07 9.08
CA LYS A 371 -14.67 -21.96 7.91
C LYS A 371 -15.70 -23.09 7.90
N ALA A 372 -15.99 -23.68 9.05
CA ALA A 372 -16.97 -24.79 9.18
C ALA A 372 -18.43 -24.31 8.94
N ALA A 373 -18.73 -23.06 9.22
CA ALA A 373 -20.05 -22.46 8.99
C ALA A 373 -20.20 -21.87 7.56
N ALA A 374 -19.11 -21.81 6.79
CA ALA A 374 -19.14 -21.30 5.42
C ALA A 374 -19.76 -22.35 4.47
N VAL A 375 -20.77 -21.93 3.70
CA VAL A 375 -21.44 -22.75 2.71
C VAL A 375 -20.96 -22.32 1.32
N ASN A 376 -20.41 -23.24 0.55
CA ASN A 376 -19.84 -22.97 -0.78
C ASN A 376 -18.83 -21.80 -0.79
N GLY A 377 -18.04 -21.69 0.29
CA GLY A 377 -17.04 -20.61 0.43
C GLY A 377 -17.60 -19.25 0.82
N ILE A 378 -18.90 -19.17 1.14
CA ILE A 378 -19.60 -17.94 1.56
C ILE A 378 -19.63 -17.93 3.08
N PHE A 379 -19.06 -16.86 3.68
CA PHE A 379 -19.04 -16.70 5.12
C PHE A 379 -20.35 -16.08 5.64
N PRO A 380 -20.81 -16.48 6.85
CA PRO A 380 -21.98 -15.88 7.49
C PRO A 380 -21.67 -14.45 7.97
N GLY A 381 -22.73 -13.68 8.23
CA GLY A 381 -22.63 -12.29 8.69
C GLY A 381 -21.89 -12.11 10.02
N GLU A 382 -21.96 -13.12 10.90
CA GLU A 382 -21.26 -13.16 12.18
C GLU A 382 -19.73 -13.15 12.01
N ALA A 383 -19.21 -13.75 10.94
CA ALA A 383 -17.78 -13.72 10.63
C ALA A 383 -17.31 -12.29 10.35
N TYR A 384 -18.10 -11.53 9.60
CA TYR A 384 -17.81 -10.12 9.30
C TYR A 384 -18.08 -9.21 10.50
N SER A 385 -19.10 -9.51 11.32
CA SER A 385 -19.31 -8.84 12.61
C SER A 385 -18.09 -9.00 13.51
N ALA A 386 -17.56 -10.20 13.66
CA ALA A 386 -16.35 -10.47 14.46
C ALA A 386 -15.13 -9.69 13.92
N LEU A 387 -14.97 -9.62 12.58
CA LEU A 387 -13.93 -8.81 11.96
C LEU A 387 -14.11 -7.33 12.32
N PHE A 388 -15.31 -6.76 12.20
CA PHE A 388 -15.56 -5.36 12.50
C PHE A 388 -15.47 -5.03 14.00
N VAL A 389 -15.67 -5.99 14.92
CA VAL A 389 -15.31 -5.85 16.34
C VAL A 389 -13.81 -5.63 16.48
N PHE A 390 -12.98 -6.48 15.84
CA PHE A 390 -11.52 -6.30 15.83
C PHE A 390 -11.12 -4.92 15.27
N LEU A 391 -11.71 -4.49 14.15
CA LEU A 391 -11.44 -3.18 13.55
C LEU A 391 -11.86 -2.04 14.48
N SER A 392 -13.00 -2.15 15.18
CA SER A 392 -13.50 -1.14 16.12
C SER A 392 -12.60 -0.99 17.35
N VAL A 393 -12.13 -2.10 17.93
CA VAL A 393 -11.17 -2.09 19.04
C VAL A 393 -9.85 -1.45 18.60
N SER A 394 -9.37 -1.78 17.42
CA SER A 394 -8.17 -1.20 16.84
C SER A 394 -8.32 0.30 16.57
N ALA A 395 -9.49 0.73 16.10
CA ALA A 395 -9.81 2.14 15.90
C ALA A 395 -9.89 2.91 17.21
N LEU A 396 -10.46 2.32 18.25
CA LEU A 396 -10.47 2.91 19.60
C LEU A 396 -9.05 3.12 20.14
N LEU A 397 -8.18 2.12 19.94
CA LEU A 397 -6.76 2.26 20.31
C LEU A 397 -6.09 3.38 19.50
N SER A 398 -6.40 3.52 18.20
CA SER A 398 -5.91 4.64 17.38
C SER A 398 -6.35 5.99 17.92
N VAL A 399 -7.60 6.14 18.38
CA VAL A 399 -8.11 7.36 19.04
C VAL A 399 -7.30 7.67 20.30
N ILE A 400 -7.16 6.69 21.21
CA ILE A 400 -6.43 6.86 22.48
C ILE A 400 -5.00 7.33 22.22
N LEU A 401 -4.28 6.66 21.31
CA LEU A 401 -2.90 7.04 20.95
C LEU A 401 -2.85 8.39 20.26
N GLY A 402 -3.80 8.68 19.36
CA GLY A 402 -3.88 9.94 18.63
C GLY A 402 -4.11 11.16 19.53
N LEU A 403 -4.86 10.99 20.63
CA LEU A 403 -5.04 12.04 21.63
C LEU A 403 -3.74 12.40 22.37
N LEU A 404 -2.82 11.43 22.48
CA LEU A 404 -1.53 11.61 23.16
C LEU A 404 -0.44 12.20 22.22
N VAL A 405 -0.68 12.31 20.91
CA VAL A 405 0.25 12.98 20.00
C VAL A 405 0.28 14.47 20.31
N PRO A 406 1.48 15.07 20.57
CA PRO A 406 1.60 16.49 20.87
C PRO A 406 1.24 17.37 19.68
N GLU A 407 0.79 18.59 19.95
CA GLU A 407 0.48 19.56 18.89
C GLU A 407 1.73 19.94 18.09
N THR A 408 1.58 19.98 16.77
CA THR A 408 2.58 20.46 15.84
C THR A 408 1.96 21.50 14.89
N GLY A 409 2.72 22.47 14.42
CA GLY A 409 2.27 23.42 13.38
C GLY A 409 1.60 24.70 13.88
N LYS A 410 1.61 25.00 15.15
CA LYS A 410 1.10 26.27 15.72
C LYS A 410 2.15 27.38 15.83
N ASN A 411 3.13 27.45 14.95
CA ASN A 411 4.04 28.61 14.88
C ASN A 411 3.79 29.40 13.61
#